data_5de5122a7407de373ab97fb08e3ca882
#
_entry.id   5de5122a7407de373ab97fb08e3ca882
#
_cell.length_a   1.000
_cell.length_b   1.000
_cell.length_c   1.000
_cell.angle_alpha   90.00
_cell.angle_beta   90.00
_cell.angle_gamma   90.00
#
_symmetry.space_group_name_H-M   'P 1'
#
loop_
_entity.id
_entity.type
_entity.pdbx_description
1 polymer ?
#
loop_
_entity_poly.entity_id
_entity_poly.type
_entity_poly.pdbx_seq_one_letter_code
_entity_poly.pdbx_strand_id
1 'polypeptide(L)'
;MAKTLEGKVALVTGAAQGIGLAIVKRYVADGAAVILSDRNDAAGAGQAEALRKSGADVRFVHCDVAEPKQIEALMAASLKAFGRVDVLVNNAAIIDTAGFLDLDLETFDQVLAINLRSYFVLGQAVARQMVAQIKAGSAPGAIINMSSVNDHFALPDHVAYTVAKGGVRQLTRAMAVALAPQGIRVNAIGPGTIVTPLIANVVTDDAVRRRILSRTPLGRFGEADEVASIASFLAGRDSSYVTGETIYCDGGRIPLNYTVPVAG
;
A
#
# COMPACT_ATOMS: atom_id res chain seq x y z
N MET A 1 6.33 21.76 15.56
CA MET A 1 6.94 21.36 14.27
C MET A 1 5.89 21.37 13.21
N ALA A 2 6.18 21.80 11.98
CA ALA A 2 5.23 21.72 10.86
C ALA A 2 4.92 20.24 10.58
N LYS A 3 3.64 19.94 10.30
CA LYS A 3 3.21 18.57 9.97
C LYS A 3 3.76 18.19 8.59
N THR A 4 4.26 16.96 8.45
CA THR A 4 5.01 16.48 7.26
C THR A 4 4.19 16.55 5.97
N LEU A 5 2.85 16.36 6.06
CA LEU A 5 1.91 16.32 4.93
C LEU A 5 0.87 17.45 4.99
N GLU A 6 1.14 18.53 5.70
CA GLU A 6 0.20 19.66 5.82
C GLU A 6 -0.15 20.22 4.43
N GLY A 7 -1.46 20.40 4.18
CA GLY A 7 -1.99 20.90 2.90
C GLY A 7 -1.92 19.90 1.73
N LYS A 8 -1.54 18.64 1.97
CA LYS A 8 -1.54 17.57 0.98
C LYS A 8 -2.85 16.80 1.00
N VAL A 9 -3.22 16.24 -0.15
CA VAL A 9 -4.34 15.31 -0.30
C VAL A 9 -3.77 13.94 -0.64
N ALA A 10 -4.08 12.94 0.18
CA ALA A 10 -3.67 11.56 -0.02
C ALA A 10 -4.86 10.67 -0.39
N LEU A 11 -4.65 9.75 -1.33
CA LEU A 11 -5.58 8.69 -1.70
C LEU A 11 -4.98 7.34 -1.30
N VAL A 12 -5.69 6.58 -0.47
CA VAL A 12 -5.25 5.26 0.03
C VAL A 12 -6.31 4.21 -0.32
N THR A 13 -5.93 3.14 -1.02
CA THR A 13 -6.82 2.02 -1.37
C THR A 13 -6.68 0.85 -0.38
N GLY A 14 -7.75 0.05 -0.20
CA GLY A 14 -7.78 -1.01 0.81
C GLY A 14 -7.61 -0.47 2.22
N ALA A 15 -8.26 0.67 2.50
CA ALA A 15 -7.94 1.51 3.64
C ALA A 15 -8.93 1.38 4.82
N ALA A 16 -9.93 0.47 4.72
CA ALA A 16 -10.89 0.27 5.81
C ALA A 16 -10.32 -0.50 7.01
N GLN A 17 -9.16 -1.15 6.86
CA GLN A 17 -8.54 -1.96 7.90
C GLN A 17 -7.02 -2.12 7.69
N GLY A 18 -6.34 -2.77 8.64
CA GLY A 18 -4.95 -3.21 8.53
C GLY A 18 -3.96 -2.08 8.20
N ILE A 19 -3.01 -2.37 7.32
CA ILE A 19 -1.94 -1.43 6.91
C ILE A 19 -2.54 -0.17 6.29
N GLY A 20 -3.54 -0.30 5.41
CA GLY A 20 -4.16 0.86 4.75
C GLY A 20 -4.78 1.83 5.74
N LEU A 21 -5.49 1.32 6.76
CA LEU A 21 -6.07 2.16 7.81
C LEU A 21 -5.00 2.82 8.69
N ALA A 22 -3.93 2.10 9.02
CA ALA A 22 -2.80 2.67 9.77
C ALA A 22 -2.14 3.82 8.98
N ILE A 23 -1.98 3.68 7.66
CA ILE A 23 -1.47 4.73 6.79
C ILE A 23 -2.42 5.94 6.79
N VAL A 24 -3.74 5.73 6.67
CA VAL A 24 -4.72 6.83 6.75
C VAL A 24 -4.60 7.58 8.07
N LYS A 25 -4.58 6.88 9.20
CA LYS A 25 -4.41 7.48 10.53
C LYS A 25 -3.12 8.28 10.65
N ARG A 26 -2.03 7.73 10.14
CA ARG A 26 -0.73 8.40 10.14
C ARG A 26 -0.75 9.66 9.28
N TYR A 27 -1.30 9.61 8.07
CA TYR A 27 -1.36 10.76 7.18
C TYR A 27 -2.24 11.88 7.73
N VAL A 28 -3.35 11.53 8.39
CA VAL A 28 -4.17 12.50 9.15
C VAL A 28 -3.35 13.17 10.26
N ALA A 29 -2.61 12.39 11.04
CA ALA A 29 -1.74 12.94 12.08
C ALA A 29 -0.63 13.84 11.51
N ASP A 30 -0.13 13.52 10.32
CA ASP A 30 0.84 14.30 9.56
C ASP A 30 0.23 15.53 8.84
N GLY A 31 -1.09 15.75 8.94
CA GLY A 31 -1.79 16.94 8.46
C GLY A 31 -2.39 16.84 7.06
N ALA A 32 -2.44 15.67 6.45
CA ALA A 32 -3.09 15.49 5.16
C ALA A 32 -4.61 15.42 5.27
N ALA A 33 -5.31 15.90 4.23
CA ALA A 33 -6.65 15.46 3.91
C ALA A 33 -6.58 14.10 3.20
N VAL A 34 -7.52 13.17 3.49
CA VAL A 34 -7.40 11.79 3.02
C VAL A 34 -8.67 11.29 2.34
N ILE A 35 -8.53 10.71 1.15
CA ILE A 35 -9.51 9.81 0.54
C ILE A 35 -9.20 8.39 1.04
N LEU A 36 -10.07 7.87 1.88
CA LEU A 36 -10.08 6.49 2.33
C LEU A 36 -10.92 5.68 1.35
N SER A 37 -10.31 4.81 0.57
CA SER A 37 -11.02 4.00 -0.44
C SER A 37 -10.96 2.51 -0.08
N ASP A 38 -12.10 1.85 -0.15
CA ASP A 38 -12.23 0.42 0.08
C ASP A 38 -13.50 -0.10 -0.62
N ARG A 39 -13.57 -1.41 -0.85
CA ARG A 39 -14.79 -2.07 -1.33
C ARG A 39 -15.79 -2.37 -0.20
N ASN A 40 -15.36 -2.34 1.05
CA ASN A 40 -16.19 -2.57 2.22
C ASN A 40 -16.80 -1.24 2.71
N ASP A 41 -18.03 -0.96 2.28
CA ASP A 41 -18.73 0.27 2.59
C ASP A 41 -18.92 0.51 4.08
N ALA A 42 -19.37 -0.50 4.80
CA ALA A 42 -19.67 -0.37 6.22
C ALA A 42 -18.41 -0.05 7.04
N ALA A 43 -17.33 -0.81 6.80
CA ALA A 43 -16.07 -0.58 7.50
C ALA A 43 -15.44 0.76 7.08
N GLY A 44 -15.39 1.07 5.78
CA GLY A 44 -14.79 2.30 5.27
C GLY A 44 -15.52 3.56 5.74
N ALA A 45 -16.83 3.58 5.64
CA ALA A 45 -17.65 4.70 6.12
C ALA A 45 -17.51 4.91 7.64
N GLY A 46 -17.52 3.81 8.42
CA GLY A 46 -17.35 3.86 9.87
C GLY A 46 -16.00 4.44 10.30
N GLN A 47 -14.90 4.02 9.63
CA GLN A 47 -13.56 4.56 9.90
C GLN A 47 -13.46 6.05 9.52
N ALA A 48 -13.98 6.43 8.36
CA ALA A 48 -13.97 7.83 7.94
C ALA A 48 -14.78 8.72 8.89
N GLU A 49 -15.93 8.24 9.38
CA GLU A 49 -16.73 8.96 10.36
C GLU A 49 -16.01 9.13 11.69
N ALA A 50 -15.38 8.06 12.21
CA ALA A 50 -14.61 8.12 13.44
C ALA A 50 -13.45 9.14 13.35
N LEU A 51 -12.73 9.17 12.22
CA LEU A 51 -11.65 10.12 11.98
C LEU A 51 -12.18 11.57 11.85
N ARG A 52 -13.33 11.79 11.19
CA ARG A 52 -13.95 13.12 11.09
C ARG A 52 -14.40 13.65 12.46
N LYS A 53 -14.91 12.78 13.34
CA LYS A 53 -15.26 13.16 14.71
C LYS A 53 -14.05 13.65 15.53
N SER A 54 -12.83 13.20 15.18
CA SER A 54 -11.58 13.73 15.77
C SER A 54 -11.03 14.98 15.07
N GLY A 55 -11.78 15.57 14.13
CA GLY A 55 -11.40 16.79 13.42
C GLY A 55 -10.59 16.56 12.13
N ALA A 56 -10.42 15.32 11.67
CA ALA A 56 -9.71 15.02 10.43
C ALA A 56 -10.56 15.28 9.17
N ASP A 57 -9.92 15.76 8.11
CA ASP A 57 -10.58 15.88 6.80
C ASP A 57 -10.43 14.59 5.99
N VAL A 58 -11.35 13.66 6.23
CA VAL A 58 -11.35 12.33 5.59
C VAL A 58 -12.67 12.11 4.85
N ARG A 59 -12.59 11.60 3.63
CA ARG A 59 -13.74 11.17 2.83
C ARG A 59 -13.60 9.70 2.50
N PHE A 60 -14.64 8.93 2.77
CA PHE A 60 -14.75 7.56 2.25
C PHE A 60 -15.26 7.59 0.82
N VAL A 61 -14.64 6.79 -0.05
CA VAL A 61 -15.10 6.54 -1.43
C VAL A 61 -15.03 5.04 -1.69
N HIS A 62 -16.20 4.44 -2.00
CA HIS A 62 -16.27 3.05 -2.43
C HIS A 62 -15.44 2.81 -3.70
N CYS A 63 -14.66 1.74 -3.75
CA CYS A 63 -14.01 1.28 -4.96
C CYS A 63 -13.59 -0.19 -4.82
N ASP A 64 -14.10 -1.04 -5.70
CA ASP A 64 -13.43 -2.30 -6.05
C ASP A 64 -12.38 -1.97 -7.11
N VAL A 65 -11.10 -2.05 -6.73
CA VAL A 65 -9.98 -1.71 -7.61
C VAL A 65 -9.79 -2.71 -8.75
N ALA A 66 -10.45 -3.87 -8.72
CA ALA A 66 -10.47 -4.79 -9.85
C ALA A 66 -11.24 -4.23 -11.06
N GLU A 67 -12.15 -3.26 -10.81
CA GLU A 67 -13.06 -2.69 -11.79
C GLU A 67 -12.56 -1.33 -12.30
N PRO A 68 -12.03 -1.20 -13.52
CA PRO A 68 -11.49 0.06 -14.03
C PRO A 68 -12.47 1.23 -13.99
N LYS A 69 -13.77 0.99 -14.23
CA LYS A 69 -14.80 2.04 -14.15
C LYS A 69 -14.98 2.59 -12.73
N GLN A 70 -14.78 1.75 -11.71
CA GLN A 70 -14.83 2.22 -10.32
C GLN A 70 -13.58 3.04 -9.97
N ILE A 71 -12.42 2.72 -10.56
CA ILE A 71 -11.21 3.56 -10.43
C ILE A 71 -11.45 4.95 -11.04
N GLU A 72 -12.10 5.04 -12.21
CA GLU A 72 -12.48 6.31 -12.82
C GLU A 72 -13.42 7.11 -11.90
N ALA A 73 -14.43 6.45 -11.34
CA ALA A 73 -15.36 7.07 -10.38
C ALA A 73 -14.65 7.53 -9.09
N LEU A 74 -13.71 6.74 -8.57
CA LEU A 74 -12.88 7.08 -7.42
C LEU A 74 -12.08 8.36 -7.68
N MET A 75 -11.44 8.47 -8.84
CA MET A 75 -10.70 9.67 -9.23
C MET A 75 -11.62 10.89 -9.33
N ALA A 76 -12.78 10.77 -9.99
CA ALA A 76 -13.74 11.86 -10.11
C ALA A 76 -14.26 12.32 -8.73
N ALA A 77 -14.58 11.39 -7.84
CA ALA A 77 -15.02 11.68 -6.48
C ALA A 77 -13.91 12.36 -5.66
N SER A 78 -12.66 11.90 -5.79
CA SER A 78 -11.51 12.49 -5.11
C SER A 78 -11.28 13.94 -5.52
N LEU A 79 -11.34 14.21 -6.81
CA LEU A 79 -11.18 15.57 -7.35
C LEU A 79 -12.37 16.47 -6.99
N LYS A 80 -13.59 15.94 -6.97
CA LYS A 80 -14.77 16.68 -6.49
C LYS A 80 -14.64 17.08 -5.01
N ALA A 81 -14.05 16.18 -4.19
CA ALA A 81 -13.92 16.44 -2.75
C ALA A 81 -12.81 17.44 -2.41
N PHE A 82 -11.65 17.36 -3.06
CA PHE A 82 -10.45 18.09 -2.67
C PHE A 82 -9.75 18.84 -3.80
N GLY A 83 -10.19 18.72 -5.04
CA GLY A 83 -9.61 19.38 -6.22
C GLY A 83 -8.24 18.86 -6.66
N ARG A 84 -7.61 18.00 -5.88
CA ARG A 84 -6.24 17.51 -6.09
C ARG A 84 -5.98 16.14 -5.49
N VAL A 85 -4.88 15.50 -5.93
CA VAL A 85 -4.26 14.33 -5.28
C VAL A 85 -2.76 14.53 -5.31
N ASP A 86 -2.11 14.54 -4.14
CA ASP A 86 -0.66 14.75 -4.00
C ASP A 86 0.08 13.46 -3.65
N VAL A 87 -0.60 12.52 -2.99
CA VAL A 87 -0.04 11.24 -2.59
C VAL A 87 -1.02 10.14 -2.96
N LEU A 88 -0.51 9.09 -3.61
CA LEU A 88 -1.24 7.85 -3.83
C LEU A 88 -0.58 6.72 -3.05
N VAL A 89 -1.38 5.94 -2.33
CA VAL A 89 -0.96 4.64 -1.79
C VAL A 89 -1.81 3.54 -2.41
N ASN A 90 -1.24 2.79 -3.32
CA ASN A 90 -1.79 1.55 -3.83
C ASN A 90 -1.54 0.45 -2.79
N ASN A 91 -2.55 0.13 -1.97
CA ASN A 91 -2.42 -0.83 -0.87
C ASN A 91 -3.42 -1.99 -0.98
N ALA A 92 -4.57 -1.82 -1.64
CA ALA A 92 -5.56 -2.89 -1.80
C ALA A 92 -4.93 -4.16 -2.39
N ALA A 93 -5.12 -5.30 -1.72
CA ALA A 93 -4.58 -6.58 -2.15
C ALA A 93 -5.41 -7.75 -1.60
N ILE A 94 -5.32 -8.90 -2.28
CA ILE A 94 -5.78 -10.20 -1.81
C ILE A 94 -4.64 -11.21 -1.90
N ILE A 95 -4.78 -12.35 -1.22
CA ILE A 95 -3.80 -13.44 -1.19
C ILE A 95 -4.50 -14.71 -1.69
N ASP A 96 -3.83 -15.45 -2.59
CA ASP A 96 -4.17 -16.83 -2.92
C ASP A 96 -3.47 -17.80 -1.94
N THR A 97 -4.04 -18.97 -1.78
CA THR A 97 -3.49 -20.04 -0.90
C THR A 97 -3.45 -21.40 -1.59
N ALA A 98 -3.57 -21.42 -2.93
CA ALA A 98 -3.49 -22.64 -3.71
C ALA A 98 -2.06 -22.97 -4.13
N GLY A 99 -1.71 -24.26 -4.12
CA GLY A 99 -0.45 -24.75 -4.71
C GLY A 99 -0.46 -24.58 -6.23
N PHE A 100 0.73 -24.60 -6.85
CA PHE A 100 0.89 -24.34 -8.28
C PHE A 100 0.04 -25.24 -9.19
N LEU A 101 -0.15 -26.51 -8.81
CA LEU A 101 -0.91 -27.47 -9.62
C LEU A 101 -2.43 -27.32 -9.44
N ASP A 102 -2.89 -26.68 -8.37
CA ASP A 102 -4.29 -26.58 -7.98
C ASP A 102 -4.85 -25.16 -8.17
N LEU A 103 -3.98 -24.18 -8.46
CA LEU A 103 -4.38 -22.79 -8.70
C LEU A 103 -5.14 -22.68 -10.02
N ASP A 104 -6.42 -22.33 -9.95
CA ASP A 104 -7.25 -22.07 -11.12
C ASP A 104 -6.95 -20.70 -11.76
N LEU A 105 -7.27 -20.58 -13.04
CA LEU A 105 -7.00 -19.36 -13.81
C LEU A 105 -7.81 -18.16 -13.32
N GLU A 106 -9.04 -18.37 -12.84
CA GLU A 106 -9.91 -17.30 -12.35
C GLU A 106 -9.30 -16.64 -11.10
N THR A 107 -8.84 -17.44 -10.14
CA THR A 107 -8.14 -16.97 -8.95
C THR A 107 -6.83 -16.25 -9.32
N PHE A 108 -6.05 -16.82 -10.25
CA PHE A 108 -4.82 -16.19 -10.74
C PHE A 108 -5.10 -14.80 -11.32
N ASP A 109 -6.07 -14.71 -12.24
CA ASP A 109 -6.43 -13.45 -12.90
C ASP A 109 -7.02 -12.44 -11.91
N GLN A 110 -7.82 -12.87 -10.93
CA GLN A 110 -8.37 -12.00 -9.89
C GLN A 110 -7.25 -11.38 -9.02
N VAL A 111 -6.28 -12.18 -8.61
CA VAL A 111 -5.13 -11.68 -7.83
C VAL A 111 -4.33 -10.67 -8.64
N LEU A 112 -4.05 -10.95 -9.92
CA LEU A 112 -3.34 -10.01 -10.80
C LEU A 112 -4.17 -8.73 -11.04
N ALA A 113 -5.48 -8.85 -11.20
CA ALA A 113 -6.37 -7.70 -11.40
C ALA A 113 -6.31 -6.73 -10.21
N ILE A 114 -6.36 -7.26 -8.99
CA ILE A 114 -6.36 -6.47 -7.76
C ILE A 114 -4.97 -6.01 -7.38
N ASN A 115 -3.97 -6.91 -7.37
CA ASN A 115 -2.67 -6.62 -6.76
C ASN A 115 -1.66 -5.95 -7.70
N LEU A 116 -1.90 -5.98 -9.03
CA LEU A 116 -0.98 -5.45 -10.03
C LEU A 116 -1.65 -4.52 -11.03
N ARG A 117 -2.67 -5.01 -11.77
CA ARG A 117 -3.34 -4.21 -12.81
C ARG A 117 -3.95 -2.94 -12.24
N SER A 118 -4.60 -3.03 -11.07
CA SER A 118 -5.19 -1.86 -10.41
C SER A 118 -4.15 -0.79 -10.08
N TYR A 119 -2.94 -1.18 -9.66
CA TYR A 119 -1.85 -0.27 -9.33
C TYR A 119 -1.38 0.50 -10.57
N PHE A 120 -1.34 -0.19 -11.73
CA PHE A 120 -1.06 0.46 -13.00
C PHE A 120 -2.18 1.45 -13.39
N VAL A 121 -3.44 1.01 -13.37
CA VAL A 121 -4.58 1.84 -13.82
C VAL A 121 -4.74 3.07 -12.94
N LEU A 122 -4.80 2.90 -11.61
CA LEU A 122 -4.94 4.01 -10.67
C LEU A 122 -3.67 4.88 -10.65
N GLY A 123 -2.50 4.26 -10.68
CA GLY A 123 -1.23 4.97 -10.76
C GLY A 123 -1.13 5.87 -11.98
N GLN A 124 -1.58 5.40 -13.16
CA GLN A 124 -1.60 6.20 -14.37
C GLN A 124 -2.61 7.36 -14.28
N ALA A 125 -3.80 7.11 -13.73
CA ALA A 125 -4.83 8.14 -13.57
C ALA A 125 -4.35 9.26 -12.62
N VAL A 126 -3.78 8.89 -11.48
CA VAL A 126 -3.22 9.84 -10.50
C VAL A 126 -2.01 10.58 -11.07
N ALA A 127 -1.11 9.88 -11.78
CA ALA A 127 0.06 10.53 -12.39
C ALA A 127 -0.35 11.60 -13.42
N ARG A 128 -1.36 11.34 -14.27
CA ARG A 128 -1.93 12.34 -15.19
C ARG A 128 -2.46 13.56 -14.45
N GLN A 129 -3.16 13.35 -13.34
CA GLN A 129 -3.66 14.43 -12.50
C GLN A 129 -2.50 15.22 -11.85
N MET A 130 -1.49 14.54 -11.31
CA MET A 130 -0.30 15.22 -10.75
C MET A 130 0.43 16.05 -11.79
N VAL A 131 0.58 15.56 -13.03
CA VAL A 131 1.19 16.33 -14.14
C VAL A 131 0.36 17.58 -14.44
N ALA A 132 -0.97 17.51 -14.45
CA ALA A 132 -1.83 18.68 -14.63
C ALA A 132 -1.66 19.68 -13.48
N GLN A 133 -1.59 19.21 -12.24
CA GLN A 133 -1.35 20.06 -11.07
C GLN A 133 0.02 20.75 -11.11
N ILE A 134 1.07 20.05 -11.55
CA ILE A 134 2.41 20.63 -11.72
C ILE A 134 2.41 21.73 -12.77
N LYS A 135 1.74 21.51 -13.92
CA LYS A 135 1.57 22.56 -14.95
C LYS A 135 0.81 23.78 -14.44
N ALA A 136 -0.06 23.60 -13.45
CA ALA A 136 -0.78 24.67 -12.76
C ALA A 136 0.00 25.28 -11.57
N GLY A 137 1.29 24.94 -11.39
CA GLY A 137 2.16 25.53 -10.38
C GLY A 137 2.22 24.78 -9.06
N SER A 138 1.63 23.58 -8.96
CA SER A 138 1.76 22.75 -7.74
C SER A 138 3.12 22.06 -7.66
N ALA A 139 3.57 21.78 -6.45
CA ALA A 139 4.73 20.90 -6.23
C ALA A 139 4.42 19.46 -6.67
N PRO A 140 5.45 18.70 -7.12
CA PRO A 140 5.30 17.30 -7.47
C PRO A 140 4.81 16.43 -6.32
N GLY A 141 4.12 15.33 -6.67
CA GLY A 141 3.57 14.37 -5.74
C GLY A 141 4.41 13.11 -5.53
N ALA A 142 3.85 12.14 -4.79
CA ALA A 142 4.45 10.83 -4.57
C ALA A 142 3.44 9.70 -4.74
N ILE A 143 3.89 8.58 -5.34
CA ILE A 143 3.14 7.33 -5.46
C ILE A 143 3.86 6.26 -4.67
N ILE A 144 3.13 5.52 -3.83
CA ILE A 144 3.64 4.45 -2.98
C ILE A 144 2.88 3.18 -3.30
N ASN A 145 3.59 2.16 -3.74
CA ASN A 145 3.02 0.86 -4.08
C ASN A 145 3.30 -0.13 -2.95
N MET A 146 2.26 -0.81 -2.45
CA MET A 146 2.44 -1.85 -1.45
C MET A 146 2.89 -3.14 -2.11
N SER A 147 4.20 -3.44 -2.02
CA SER A 147 4.79 -4.70 -2.41
C SER A 147 4.69 -5.73 -1.28
N SER A 148 5.65 -6.57 -1.13
CA SER A 148 5.82 -7.60 -0.09
C SER A 148 7.24 -8.14 -0.15
N VAL A 149 7.71 -8.78 0.91
CA VAL A 149 8.91 -9.64 0.84
C VAL A 149 8.78 -10.73 -0.23
N ASN A 150 7.56 -11.07 -0.65
CA ASN A 150 7.30 -12.03 -1.74
C ASN A 150 7.64 -11.50 -3.14
N ASP A 151 8.05 -10.26 -3.28
CA ASP A 151 8.68 -9.76 -4.53
C ASP A 151 10.15 -10.18 -4.65
N HIS A 152 10.73 -10.70 -3.57
CA HIS A 152 12.12 -11.14 -3.47
C HIS A 152 12.26 -12.66 -3.37
N PHE A 153 11.36 -13.33 -2.65
CA PHE A 153 11.30 -14.79 -2.57
C PHE A 153 9.86 -15.30 -2.75
N ALA A 154 9.72 -16.59 -3.07
CA ALA A 154 8.43 -17.22 -3.29
C ALA A 154 7.98 -18.08 -2.10
N LEU A 155 6.66 -18.22 -1.96
CA LEU A 155 6.01 -19.24 -1.15
C LEU A 155 5.28 -20.22 -2.08
N PRO A 156 5.30 -21.53 -1.79
CA PRO A 156 4.78 -22.56 -2.71
C PRO A 156 3.26 -22.50 -2.91
N ASP A 157 2.56 -21.89 -1.96
CA ASP A 157 1.10 -21.76 -1.89
C ASP A 157 0.59 -20.31 -2.12
N HIS A 158 1.45 -19.43 -2.69
CA HIS A 158 1.14 -18.02 -2.96
C HIS A 158 1.62 -17.62 -4.35
N VAL A 159 1.25 -18.40 -5.36
CA VAL A 159 1.81 -18.28 -6.71
C VAL A 159 1.40 -16.97 -7.37
N ALA A 160 0.09 -16.71 -7.47
CA ALA A 160 -0.42 -15.49 -8.09
C ALA A 160 0.00 -14.24 -7.32
N TYR A 161 -0.02 -14.31 -6.00
CA TYR A 161 0.44 -13.20 -5.14
C TYR A 161 1.91 -12.87 -5.36
N THR A 162 2.77 -13.90 -5.40
CA THR A 162 4.22 -13.74 -5.65
C THR A 162 4.48 -13.10 -7.01
N VAL A 163 3.79 -13.58 -8.07
CA VAL A 163 3.88 -13.00 -9.41
C VAL A 163 3.43 -11.53 -9.40
N ALA A 164 2.29 -11.24 -8.77
CA ALA A 164 1.78 -9.88 -8.68
C ALA A 164 2.77 -8.94 -7.95
N LYS A 165 3.33 -9.36 -6.81
CA LYS A 165 4.25 -8.52 -6.03
C LYS A 165 5.61 -8.35 -6.71
N GLY A 166 6.12 -9.36 -7.42
CA GLY A 166 7.24 -9.21 -8.34
C GLY A 166 6.96 -8.20 -9.46
N GLY A 167 5.76 -8.25 -10.03
CA GLY A 167 5.26 -7.27 -11.00
C GLY A 167 5.18 -5.84 -10.42
N VAL A 168 4.69 -5.68 -9.19
CA VAL A 168 4.61 -4.37 -8.49
C VAL A 168 6.00 -3.76 -8.32
N ARG A 169 7.02 -4.57 -7.97
CA ARG A 169 8.41 -4.09 -7.86
C ARG A 169 8.90 -3.52 -9.18
N GLN A 170 8.68 -4.21 -10.30
CA GLN A 170 9.10 -3.72 -11.62
C GLN A 170 8.23 -2.57 -12.12
N LEU A 171 6.92 -2.60 -11.86
CA LEU A 171 6.02 -1.48 -12.16
C LEU A 171 6.48 -0.20 -11.46
N THR A 172 6.87 -0.29 -10.17
CA THR A 172 7.39 0.83 -9.39
C THR A 172 8.60 1.47 -10.05
N ARG A 173 9.57 0.66 -10.51
CA ARG A 173 10.77 1.15 -11.20
C ARG A 173 10.45 1.80 -12.54
N ALA A 174 9.58 1.16 -13.33
CA ALA A 174 9.17 1.69 -14.62
C ALA A 174 8.44 3.04 -14.46
N MET A 175 7.52 3.14 -13.50
CA MET A 175 6.82 4.38 -13.18
C MET A 175 7.78 5.46 -12.68
N ALA A 176 8.74 5.11 -11.82
CA ALA A 176 9.72 6.05 -11.28
C ALA A 176 10.55 6.69 -12.40
N VAL A 177 11.09 5.88 -13.31
CA VAL A 177 11.87 6.37 -14.45
C VAL A 177 11.03 7.23 -15.39
N ALA A 178 9.79 6.80 -15.68
CA ALA A 178 8.90 7.52 -16.59
C ALA A 178 8.43 8.88 -16.02
N LEU A 179 8.27 8.99 -14.69
CA LEU A 179 7.71 10.17 -14.04
C LEU A 179 8.77 11.09 -13.42
N ALA A 180 10.03 10.67 -13.36
CA ALA A 180 11.14 11.47 -12.83
C ALA A 180 11.30 12.85 -13.52
N PRO A 181 11.13 13.00 -14.87
CA PRO A 181 11.22 14.31 -15.50
C PRO A 181 10.17 15.32 -15.00
N GLN A 182 9.06 14.86 -14.42
CA GLN A 182 8.04 15.69 -13.79
C GLN A 182 8.27 15.89 -12.28
N GLY A 183 9.34 15.32 -11.73
CA GLY A 183 9.63 15.35 -10.30
C GLY A 183 8.72 14.46 -9.44
N ILE A 184 7.84 13.66 -10.03
CA ILE A 184 6.96 12.74 -9.31
C ILE A 184 7.79 11.52 -8.89
N ARG A 185 7.79 11.23 -7.59
CA ARG A 185 8.51 10.08 -7.03
C ARG A 185 7.59 8.87 -6.94
N VAL A 186 8.12 7.69 -7.26
CA VAL A 186 7.40 6.44 -7.15
C VAL A 186 8.27 5.43 -6.42
N ASN A 187 7.79 4.94 -5.26
CA ASN A 187 8.50 3.95 -4.47
C ASN A 187 7.55 2.84 -4.02
N ALA A 188 8.10 1.76 -3.51
CA ALA A 188 7.34 0.67 -2.91
C ALA A 188 7.73 0.45 -1.44
N ILE A 189 6.82 -0.15 -0.69
CA ILE A 189 7.11 -0.73 0.62
C ILE A 189 6.93 -2.24 0.48
N GLY A 190 7.89 -3.01 0.99
CA GLY A 190 7.85 -4.47 1.04
C GLY A 190 7.68 -4.97 2.48
N PRO A 191 6.45 -5.09 3.00
CA PRO A 191 6.25 -5.61 4.34
C PRO A 191 6.61 -7.08 4.43
N GLY A 192 7.13 -7.49 5.60
CA GLY A 192 7.17 -8.86 6.05
C GLY A 192 5.81 -9.29 6.61
N THR A 193 5.83 -10.11 7.67
CA THR A 193 4.60 -10.51 8.35
C THR A 193 4.17 -9.43 9.33
N ILE A 194 3.09 -8.72 9.00
CA ILE A 194 2.53 -7.60 9.78
C ILE A 194 1.22 -8.03 10.45
N VAL A 195 1.08 -7.77 11.74
CA VAL A 195 -0.18 -8.05 12.46
C VAL A 195 -1.33 -7.24 11.88
N THR A 196 -2.27 -7.93 11.28
CA THR A 196 -3.47 -7.34 10.66
C THR A 196 -4.63 -8.34 10.79
N PRO A 197 -5.89 -7.91 10.60
CA PRO A 197 -7.02 -8.84 10.55
C PRO A 197 -6.85 -9.96 9.51
N LEU A 198 -6.12 -9.71 8.42
CA LEU A 198 -5.87 -10.68 7.34
C LEU A 198 -5.06 -11.90 7.83
N ILE A 199 -4.19 -11.74 8.82
CA ILE A 199 -3.32 -12.80 9.35
C ILE A 199 -3.65 -13.21 10.78
N ALA A 200 -4.82 -12.84 11.30
CA ALA A 200 -5.22 -13.14 12.68
C ALA A 200 -5.08 -14.65 13.02
N ASN A 201 -5.50 -15.53 12.09
CA ASN A 201 -5.37 -16.98 12.26
C ASN A 201 -3.91 -17.48 12.25
N VAL A 202 -3.01 -16.78 11.54
CA VAL A 202 -1.58 -17.12 11.45
C VAL A 202 -0.88 -16.82 12.78
N VAL A 203 -1.32 -15.78 13.48
CA VAL A 203 -0.72 -15.36 14.77
C VAL A 203 -1.09 -16.32 15.90
N THR A 204 -2.24 -17.00 15.82
CA THR A 204 -2.77 -17.90 16.83
C THR A 204 -2.29 -19.35 16.71
N ASP A 205 -1.75 -19.78 15.56
CA ASP A 205 -1.18 -21.09 15.35
C ASP A 205 0.31 -21.10 15.75
N ASP A 206 0.66 -21.79 16.83
CA ASP A 206 2.02 -21.83 17.37
C ASP A 206 3.05 -22.42 16.40
N ALA A 207 2.69 -23.40 15.59
CA ALA A 207 3.61 -24.02 14.63
C ALA A 207 3.90 -23.05 13.47
N VAL A 208 2.86 -22.40 12.94
CA VAL A 208 2.98 -21.38 11.89
C VAL A 208 3.76 -20.18 12.42
N ARG A 209 3.42 -19.72 13.62
CA ARG A 209 4.10 -18.61 14.30
C ARG A 209 5.60 -18.89 14.43
N ARG A 210 6.01 -20.05 14.98
CA ARG A 210 7.42 -20.44 15.13
C ARG A 210 8.13 -20.48 13.77
N ARG A 211 7.49 -21.05 12.75
CA ARG A 211 8.05 -21.12 11.39
C ARG A 211 8.33 -19.73 10.82
N ILE A 212 7.43 -18.77 11.03
CA ILE A 212 7.62 -17.40 10.55
C ILE A 212 8.72 -16.70 11.35
N LEU A 213 8.69 -16.82 12.68
CA LEU A 213 9.66 -16.14 13.56
C LEU A 213 11.07 -16.69 13.38
N SER A 214 11.24 -18.00 13.07
CA SER A 214 12.57 -18.56 12.74
C SER A 214 13.20 -17.91 11.49
N ARG A 215 12.43 -17.18 10.70
CA ARG A 215 12.87 -16.45 9.53
C ARG A 215 12.81 -14.94 9.72
N THR A 216 12.62 -14.47 10.95
CA THR A 216 12.49 -13.05 11.27
C THR A 216 13.48 -12.68 12.37
N PRO A 217 14.67 -12.14 12.04
CA PRO A 217 15.73 -11.85 13.00
C PRO A 217 15.32 -11.00 14.20
N LEU A 218 14.38 -10.04 14.03
CA LEU A 218 13.86 -9.26 15.17
C LEU A 218 12.97 -10.07 16.13
N GLY A 219 12.66 -11.34 15.85
CA GLY A 219 11.96 -12.25 16.75
C GLY A 219 10.50 -11.92 17.03
N ARG A 220 9.89 -11.02 16.26
CA ARG A 220 8.48 -10.60 16.39
C ARG A 220 7.85 -10.33 15.05
N PHE A 221 6.54 -10.30 15.00
CA PHE A 221 5.80 -9.72 13.88
C PHE A 221 5.94 -8.20 13.85
N GLY A 222 5.79 -7.62 12.67
CA GLY A 222 5.70 -6.16 12.51
C GLY A 222 4.30 -5.65 12.81
N GLU A 223 4.22 -4.36 13.14
CA GLU A 223 2.97 -3.64 13.38
C GLU A 223 2.61 -2.77 12.17
N ALA A 224 1.31 -2.56 11.94
CA ALA A 224 0.84 -1.74 10.82
C ALA A 224 1.36 -0.30 10.87
N ASP A 225 1.57 0.25 12.06
CA ASP A 225 2.10 1.60 12.27
C ASP A 225 3.59 1.73 11.86
N GLU A 226 4.36 0.63 11.89
CA GLU A 226 5.74 0.62 11.40
C GLU A 226 5.77 0.80 9.87
N VAL A 227 4.84 0.15 9.17
CA VAL A 227 4.65 0.33 7.71
C VAL A 227 4.14 1.73 7.40
N ALA A 228 3.19 2.25 8.18
CA ALA A 228 2.65 3.59 8.03
C ALA A 228 3.72 4.68 8.23
N SER A 229 4.72 4.44 9.09
CA SER A 229 5.85 5.36 9.29
C SER A 229 6.73 5.46 8.03
N ILE A 230 6.99 4.36 7.35
CA ILE A 230 7.70 4.35 6.07
C ILE A 230 6.86 5.04 4.98
N ALA A 231 5.55 4.79 4.95
CA ALA A 231 4.65 5.46 4.01
C ALA A 231 4.66 6.98 4.20
N SER A 232 4.70 7.47 5.45
CA SER A 232 4.81 8.89 5.78
C SER A 232 6.15 9.48 5.30
N PHE A 233 7.26 8.79 5.53
CA PHE A 233 8.58 9.19 5.02
C PHE A 233 8.57 9.29 3.48
N LEU A 234 8.07 8.28 2.79
CA LEU A 234 8.03 8.24 1.32
C LEU A 234 7.08 9.30 0.72
N ALA A 235 6.02 9.68 1.42
CA ALA A 235 5.11 10.73 1.00
C ALA A 235 5.69 12.14 1.22
N GLY A 236 6.56 12.30 2.21
CA GLY A 236 7.12 13.57 2.65
C GLY A 236 8.35 14.05 1.86
N ARG A 237 8.82 15.23 2.22
CA ARG A 237 10.00 15.86 1.60
C ARG A 237 11.32 15.19 1.98
N ASP A 238 11.36 14.46 3.09
CA ASP A 238 12.59 13.83 3.60
C ASP A 238 13.07 12.70 2.70
N SER A 239 12.19 12.21 1.79
CA SER A 239 12.51 11.25 0.73
C SER A 239 12.65 11.90 -0.67
N SER A 240 12.95 13.20 -0.74
CA SER A 240 12.99 13.97 -2.00
C SER A 240 13.96 13.43 -3.06
N TYR A 241 14.96 12.66 -2.65
CA TYR A 241 15.93 12.03 -3.57
C TYR A 241 15.78 10.50 -3.63
N VAL A 242 14.62 9.96 -3.21
CA VAL A 242 14.31 8.53 -3.21
C VAL A 242 13.21 8.26 -4.23
N THR A 243 13.51 7.52 -5.31
CA THR A 243 12.54 7.08 -6.32
C THR A 243 13.00 5.77 -6.96
N GLY A 244 12.05 4.88 -7.29
CA GLY A 244 12.31 3.57 -7.88
C GLY A 244 12.68 2.47 -6.88
N GLU A 245 12.66 2.78 -5.59
CA GLU A 245 13.12 1.87 -4.54
C GLU A 245 11.97 1.10 -3.88
N THR A 246 12.31 -0.08 -3.35
CA THR A 246 11.45 -0.83 -2.43
C THR A 246 12.10 -0.83 -1.05
N ILE A 247 11.44 -0.20 -0.08
CA ILE A 247 11.88 -0.23 1.32
C ILE A 247 11.21 -1.39 2.03
N TYR A 248 12.01 -2.34 2.53
CA TYR A 248 11.49 -3.50 3.25
C TYR A 248 11.31 -3.21 4.73
N CYS A 249 10.11 -3.55 5.24
CA CYS A 249 9.71 -3.50 6.65
C CYS A 249 9.42 -4.93 7.10
N ASP A 250 10.48 -5.71 7.33
CA ASP A 250 10.39 -7.17 7.37
C ASP A 250 11.08 -7.85 8.57
N GLY A 251 11.59 -7.06 9.50
CA GLY A 251 12.30 -7.57 10.67
C GLY A 251 13.62 -8.29 10.34
N GLY A 252 14.21 -8.01 9.17
CA GLY A 252 15.46 -8.60 8.69
C GLY A 252 15.28 -9.92 7.93
N ARG A 253 14.06 -10.22 7.46
CA ARG A 253 13.75 -11.48 6.79
C ARG A 253 14.49 -11.66 5.46
N ILE A 254 14.58 -10.63 4.64
CA ILE A 254 15.22 -10.72 3.31
C ILE A 254 16.72 -11.02 3.39
N PRO A 255 17.53 -10.32 4.20
CA PRO A 255 18.95 -10.61 4.28
C PRO A 255 19.28 -11.94 4.97
N LEU A 256 18.31 -12.56 5.66
CA LEU A 256 18.54 -13.81 6.40
C LEU A 256 18.60 -15.01 5.44
N ASN A 257 19.77 -15.62 5.30
CA ASN A 257 19.97 -16.83 4.50
C ASN A 257 19.56 -18.12 5.22
N TYR A 258 19.46 -18.11 6.56
CA TYR A 258 19.20 -19.30 7.38
C TYR A 258 18.00 -19.11 8.32
N THR A 259 18.10 -19.64 9.53
CA THR A 259 17.08 -19.45 10.57
C THR A 259 17.71 -18.87 11.84
N VAL A 260 16.90 -18.21 12.65
CA VAL A 260 17.28 -17.75 13.99
C VAL A 260 16.59 -18.57 15.06
N PRO A 261 17.14 -18.67 16.28
CA PRO A 261 16.45 -19.27 17.42
C PRO A 261 15.14 -18.55 17.70
N VAL A 262 14.09 -19.29 18.02
CA VAL A 262 12.80 -18.74 18.43
C VAL A 262 12.61 -18.99 19.91
N ALA A 263 12.33 -17.93 20.67
CA ALA A 263 11.98 -18.04 22.07
C ALA A 263 10.70 -18.88 22.21
N GLY A 264 10.69 -19.76 23.21
CA GLY A 264 9.56 -20.66 23.52
C GLY A 264 8.34 -19.92 24.04
#